data_b95112991a85791647e27f1aec910b8e
#
_entry.id   b95112991a85791647e27f1aec910b8e
#
_cell.length_a   1.000
_cell.length_b   1.000
_cell.length_c   1.000
_cell.angle_alpha   90.00
_cell.angle_beta   90.00
_cell.angle_gamma   90.00
#
_symmetry.space_group_name_H-M   'P 1'
#
loop_
_entity.id
_entity.type
_entity.pdbx_description
1 polymer ?
#
loop_
_entity_poly.entity_id
_entity_poly.type
_entity_poly.pdbx_seq_one_letter_code
_entity_poly.pdbx_strand_id
1 'polypeptide(L)'
;MEVTLELNCLSTETRHAIASETENSEVLDVLSADEKSYVRCTVANNEHVSEETLDKLANDESDQVRWEVAENSNTSLKTLEKLADDLSCNVRRAVACNENADDKLLAKLSMDKDDIVRENVAENPKTGSLTLE
;
A
#
# COMPACT_ATOMS: atom_id res chain seq x y z
N MET A 1 -13.79 -15.54 -13.26
CA MET A 1 -14.23 -15.39 -14.67
C MET A 1 -15.55 -14.62 -14.75
N GLU A 2 -16.59 -15.17 -14.17
CA GLU A 2 -17.91 -14.50 -14.18
C GLU A 2 -17.86 -13.15 -13.46
N VAL A 3 -17.18 -13.09 -12.33
CA VAL A 3 -17.05 -11.86 -11.54
C VAL A 3 -16.40 -10.76 -12.38
N THR A 4 -15.35 -11.08 -13.13
CA THR A 4 -14.68 -10.10 -13.97
C THR A 4 -15.60 -9.52 -15.03
N LEU A 5 -16.39 -10.41 -15.72
CA LEU A 5 -17.31 -9.97 -16.75
C LEU A 5 -18.41 -9.10 -16.19
N GLU A 6 -18.95 -9.46 -15.02
CA GLU A 6 -20.00 -8.68 -14.38
C GLU A 6 -19.48 -7.30 -13.98
N LEU A 7 -18.29 -7.24 -13.41
CA LEU A 7 -17.71 -5.96 -12.97
C LEU A 7 -17.42 -5.05 -14.16
N ASN A 8 -16.98 -5.61 -15.28
CA ASN A 8 -16.68 -4.80 -16.46
C ASN A 8 -17.92 -4.13 -17.07
N CYS A 9 -19.11 -4.63 -16.74
CA CYS A 9 -20.37 -4.04 -17.21
C CYS A 9 -20.80 -2.85 -16.36
N LEU A 10 -20.17 -2.63 -15.22
CA LEU A 10 -20.56 -1.59 -14.28
C LEU A 10 -19.83 -0.28 -14.55
N SER A 11 -20.43 0.82 -14.10
CA SER A 11 -19.78 2.12 -14.22
C SER A 11 -18.56 2.20 -13.28
N THR A 12 -17.69 3.15 -13.55
CA THR A 12 -16.50 3.38 -12.70
C THR A 12 -16.94 3.67 -11.27
N GLU A 13 -17.98 4.48 -11.09
CA GLU A 13 -18.48 4.84 -9.76
C GLU A 13 -18.95 3.62 -8.99
N THR A 14 -19.65 2.71 -9.68
CA THR A 14 -20.13 1.48 -9.07
C THR A 14 -18.97 0.57 -8.70
N ARG A 15 -17.98 0.42 -9.60
CA ARG A 15 -16.80 -0.39 -9.31
C ARG A 15 -16.02 0.18 -8.12
N HIS A 16 -15.93 1.49 -8.04
CA HIS A 16 -15.29 2.17 -6.90
C HIS A 16 -16.04 1.86 -5.60
N ALA A 17 -17.38 1.96 -5.63
CA ALA A 17 -18.19 1.68 -4.44
C ALA A 17 -18.02 0.23 -3.99
N ILE A 18 -17.96 -0.72 -4.94
CA ILE A 18 -17.74 -2.12 -4.62
C ILE A 18 -16.35 -2.29 -3.98
N ALA A 19 -15.33 -1.68 -4.58
CA ALA A 19 -13.97 -1.78 -4.07
C ALA A 19 -13.87 -1.23 -2.64
N SER A 20 -14.63 -0.19 -2.35
CA SER A 20 -14.61 0.46 -1.05
C SER A 20 -15.28 -0.38 0.04
N GLU A 21 -16.35 -1.08 -0.30
CA GLU A 21 -17.21 -1.71 0.69
C GLU A 21 -17.13 -3.23 0.78
N THR A 22 -16.58 -3.88 -0.23
CA THR A 22 -16.56 -5.35 -0.24
C THR A 22 -15.63 -5.91 0.82
N GLU A 23 -16.03 -7.02 1.43
CA GLU A 23 -15.18 -7.80 2.32
C GLU A 23 -14.61 -9.02 1.59
N ASN A 24 -14.94 -9.18 0.31
CA ASN A 24 -14.53 -10.34 -0.48
C ASN A 24 -13.18 -10.08 -1.16
N SER A 25 -12.14 -10.79 -0.71
CA SER A 25 -10.79 -10.61 -1.24
C SER A 25 -10.66 -10.99 -2.71
N GLU A 26 -11.50 -11.91 -3.21
CA GLU A 26 -11.47 -12.29 -4.62
C GLU A 26 -11.99 -11.16 -5.50
N VAL A 27 -13.04 -10.46 -5.06
CA VAL A 27 -13.55 -9.29 -5.77
C VAL A 27 -12.49 -8.20 -5.82
N LEU A 28 -11.79 -7.98 -4.70
CA LEU A 28 -10.71 -7.00 -4.64
C LEU A 28 -9.56 -7.38 -5.57
N ASP A 29 -9.24 -8.67 -5.66
CA ASP A 29 -8.18 -9.11 -6.57
C ASP A 29 -8.55 -8.81 -8.02
N VAL A 30 -9.80 -9.06 -8.41
CA VAL A 30 -10.27 -8.73 -9.76
C VAL A 30 -10.18 -7.23 -10.01
N LEU A 31 -10.65 -6.41 -9.06
CA LEU A 31 -10.64 -4.95 -9.21
C LEU A 31 -9.23 -4.34 -9.14
N SER A 32 -8.25 -5.10 -8.65
CA SER A 32 -6.86 -4.62 -8.63
C SER A 32 -6.30 -4.43 -10.04
N ALA A 33 -6.93 -5.02 -11.05
CA ALA A 33 -6.53 -4.85 -12.45
C ALA A 33 -7.42 -3.85 -13.19
N ASP A 34 -8.25 -3.08 -12.47
CA ASP A 34 -9.16 -2.11 -13.09
C ASP A 34 -8.38 -1.09 -13.91
N GLU A 35 -8.95 -0.67 -15.03
CA GLU A 35 -8.31 0.31 -15.90
C GLU A 35 -8.15 1.69 -15.25
N LYS A 36 -8.96 2.00 -14.24
CA LYS A 36 -8.91 3.29 -13.54
C LYS A 36 -8.07 3.18 -12.28
N SER A 37 -7.02 3.99 -12.19
CA SER A 37 -6.16 4.00 -11.00
C SER A 37 -6.94 4.34 -9.73
N TYR A 38 -7.95 5.16 -9.87
CA TYR A 38 -8.85 5.53 -8.79
C TYR A 38 -9.52 4.30 -8.15
N VAL A 39 -9.96 3.33 -8.98
CA VAL A 39 -10.51 2.08 -8.45
C VAL A 39 -9.41 1.24 -7.81
N ARG A 40 -8.25 1.15 -8.45
CA ARG A 40 -7.11 0.40 -7.89
C ARG A 40 -6.64 0.97 -6.56
N CYS A 41 -6.65 2.31 -6.42
CA CYS A 41 -6.34 2.95 -5.13
C CYS A 41 -7.29 2.50 -4.04
N THR A 42 -8.57 2.43 -4.36
CA THR A 42 -9.60 2.01 -3.40
C THR A 42 -9.40 0.57 -2.99
N VAL A 43 -9.02 -0.30 -3.95
CA VAL A 43 -8.67 -1.69 -3.63
C VAL A 43 -7.50 -1.72 -2.63
N ALA A 44 -6.45 -0.95 -2.91
CA ALA A 44 -5.26 -0.94 -2.04
C ALA A 44 -5.58 -0.41 -0.64
N ASN A 45 -6.58 0.44 -0.53
CA ASN A 45 -6.98 1.03 0.76
C ASN A 45 -7.93 0.13 1.55
N ASN A 46 -8.53 -0.87 0.93
CA ASN A 46 -9.51 -1.73 1.61
C ASN A 46 -8.84 -2.63 2.63
N GLU A 47 -9.38 -2.70 3.85
CA GLU A 47 -8.79 -3.51 4.93
C GLU A 47 -8.89 -5.01 4.70
N HIS A 48 -9.72 -5.44 3.75
CA HIS A 48 -9.91 -6.86 3.43
C HIS A 48 -9.08 -7.33 2.24
N VAL A 49 -8.25 -6.45 1.66
CA VAL A 49 -7.40 -6.83 0.53
C VAL A 49 -6.30 -7.80 1.00
N SER A 50 -6.02 -8.82 0.19
CA SER A 50 -5.01 -9.83 0.54
C SER A 50 -3.59 -9.30 0.36
N GLU A 51 -2.64 -9.95 1.05
CA GLU A 51 -1.22 -9.63 0.90
C GLU A 51 -0.78 -9.81 -0.56
N GLU A 52 -1.27 -10.85 -1.23
CA GLU A 52 -0.92 -11.13 -2.62
C GLU A 52 -1.36 -10.01 -3.55
N THR A 53 -2.57 -9.50 -3.34
CA THR A 53 -3.09 -8.39 -4.15
C THR A 53 -2.28 -7.12 -3.88
N LEU A 54 -1.94 -6.86 -2.62
CA LEU A 54 -1.11 -5.72 -2.26
C LEU A 54 0.28 -5.82 -2.89
N ASP A 55 0.85 -7.02 -2.93
CA ASP A 55 2.16 -7.21 -3.56
C ASP A 55 2.11 -6.88 -5.06
N LYS A 56 1.03 -7.25 -5.73
CA LYS A 56 0.83 -6.88 -7.14
C LYS A 56 0.71 -5.37 -7.29
N LEU A 57 -0.10 -4.74 -6.45
CA LEU A 57 -0.33 -3.30 -6.52
C LEU A 57 0.90 -2.47 -6.15
N ALA A 58 1.86 -3.08 -5.45
CA ALA A 58 3.14 -2.42 -5.15
C ALA A 58 3.95 -2.13 -6.41
N ASN A 59 3.62 -2.77 -7.53
CA ASN A 59 4.26 -2.53 -8.83
C ASN A 59 3.43 -1.65 -9.75
N ASP A 60 2.35 -1.06 -9.24
CA ASP A 60 1.44 -0.25 -10.06
C ASP A 60 2.17 0.96 -10.64
N GLU A 61 1.80 1.35 -11.86
CA GLU A 61 2.38 2.51 -12.51
C GLU A 61 2.04 3.82 -11.81
N SER A 62 0.94 3.85 -11.05
CA SER A 62 0.51 5.03 -10.31
C SER A 62 1.17 5.05 -8.93
N ASP A 63 1.88 6.13 -8.62
CA ASP A 63 2.50 6.27 -7.30
C ASP A 63 1.44 6.42 -6.21
N GLN A 64 0.26 6.91 -6.56
CA GLN A 64 -0.86 7.00 -5.62
C GLN A 64 -1.29 5.60 -5.17
N VAL A 65 -1.38 4.65 -6.12
CA VAL A 65 -1.72 3.27 -5.78
C VAL A 65 -0.64 2.66 -4.88
N ARG A 66 0.63 2.85 -5.23
CA ARG A 66 1.73 2.34 -4.42
C ARG A 66 1.74 2.94 -3.03
N TRP A 67 1.38 4.23 -2.93
CA TRP A 67 1.26 4.91 -1.65
C TRP A 67 0.20 4.26 -0.77
N GLU A 68 -0.97 3.95 -1.35
CA GLU A 68 -2.03 3.26 -0.61
C GLU A 68 -1.55 1.88 -0.11
N VAL A 69 -0.79 1.16 -0.94
CA VAL A 69 -0.21 -0.11 -0.51
C VAL A 69 0.70 0.10 0.70
N ALA A 70 1.55 1.13 0.65
CA ALA A 70 2.47 1.43 1.74
C ALA A 70 1.76 1.81 3.03
N GLU A 71 0.56 2.37 2.91
CA GLU A 71 -0.26 2.76 4.06
C GLU A 71 -1.05 1.61 4.67
N ASN A 72 -1.28 0.54 3.92
CA ASN A 72 -2.16 -0.53 4.36
C ASN A 72 -1.50 -1.39 5.44
N SER A 73 -2.21 -1.62 6.54
CA SER A 73 -1.70 -2.42 7.65
C SER A 73 -1.57 -3.91 7.31
N ASN A 74 -2.17 -4.37 6.20
CA ASN A 74 -2.05 -5.75 5.74
C ASN A 74 -0.83 -5.98 4.84
N THR A 75 -0.11 -4.92 4.48
CA THR A 75 1.04 -5.03 3.60
C THR A 75 2.19 -5.74 4.31
N SER A 76 2.73 -6.78 3.66
CA SER A 76 3.79 -7.58 4.27
C SER A 76 5.10 -6.80 4.37
N LEU A 77 5.96 -7.22 5.29
CA LEU A 77 7.29 -6.62 5.42
C LEU A 77 8.07 -6.70 4.11
N LYS A 78 7.97 -7.83 3.40
CA LYS A 78 8.65 -8.01 2.14
C LYS A 78 8.23 -6.94 1.10
N THR A 79 6.94 -6.65 1.04
CA THR A 79 6.42 -5.62 0.14
C THR A 79 6.86 -4.23 0.59
N LEU A 80 6.87 -3.98 1.89
CA LEU A 80 7.36 -2.71 2.43
C LEU A 80 8.85 -2.50 2.12
N GLU A 81 9.65 -3.57 2.19
CA GLU A 81 11.07 -3.49 1.84
C GLU A 81 11.26 -3.05 0.39
N LYS A 82 10.42 -3.56 -0.50
CA LYS A 82 10.43 -3.17 -1.90
C LYS A 82 10.06 -1.69 -2.05
N LEU A 83 9.00 -1.26 -1.36
CA LEU A 83 8.52 0.11 -1.46
C LEU A 83 9.43 1.13 -0.79
N ALA A 84 10.32 0.67 0.10
CA ALA A 84 11.31 1.54 0.72
C ALA A 84 12.32 2.09 -0.29
N ASP A 85 12.43 1.47 -1.45
CA ASP A 85 13.30 1.92 -2.54
C ASP A 85 12.52 2.63 -3.65
N ASP A 86 11.25 2.96 -3.42
CA ASP A 86 10.39 3.60 -4.41
C ASP A 86 10.95 4.96 -4.81
N LEU A 87 10.79 5.28 -6.09
CA LEU A 87 11.22 6.59 -6.60
C LEU A 87 10.44 7.75 -5.98
N SER A 88 9.19 7.50 -5.59
CA SER A 88 8.35 8.52 -4.97
C SER A 88 8.68 8.64 -3.48
N CYS A 89 9.04 9.84 -3.05
CA CYS A 89 9.29 10.07 -1.63
C CYS A 89 8.01 9.89 -0.82
N ASN A 90 6.84 10.16 -1.41
CA ASN A 90 5.58 9.97 -0.71
C ASN A 90 5.36 8.50 -0.35
N VAL A 91 5.72 7.58 -1.25
CA VAL A 91 5.62 6.15 -0.98
C VAL A 91 6.58 5.77 0.16
N ARG A 92 7.83 6.23 0.09
CA ARG A 92 8.81 5.94 1.13
C ARG A 92 8.39 6.52 2.49
N ARG A 93 7.78 7.71 2.49
CA ARG A 93 7.24 8.33 3.70
C ARG A 93 6.18 7.44 4.35
N ALA A 94 5.30 6.87 3.54
CA ALA A 94 4.26 5.97 4.03
C ALA A 94 4.86 4.68 4.60
N VAL A 95 5.90 4.13 3.97
CA VAL A 95 6.59 2.94 4.49
C VAL A 95 7.13 3.24 5.89
N ALA A 96 7.74 4.42 6.06
CA ALA A 96 8.31 4.81 7.35
C ALA A 96 7.26 4.90 8.46
N CYS A 97 6.01 5.15 8.11
CA CYS A 97 4.90 5.24 9.06
C CYS A 97 4.20 3.91 9.32
N ASN A 98 4.47 2.90 8.50
CA ASN A 98 3.74 1.64 8.61
C ASN A 98 4.19 0.83 9.82
N GLU A 99 3.24 0.35 10.61
CA GLU A 99 3.53 -0.43 11.82
C GLU A 99 4.21 -1.77 11.53
N ASN A 100 4.12 -2.26 10.29
CA ASN A 100 4.76 -3.52 9.90
C ASN A 100 6.21 -3.35 9.48
N ALA A 101 6.71 -2.12 9.41
CA ALA A 101 8.13 -1.87 9.14
C ALA A 101 8.94 -2.31 10.36
N ASP A 102 9.90 -3.20 10.16
CA ASP A 102 10.73 -3.70 11.26
C ASP A 102 11.93 -2.79 11.54
N ASP A 103 12.68 -3.12 12.59
CA ASP A 103 13.82 -2.31 13.02
C ASP A 103 14.86 -2.13 11.90
N LYS A 104 15.11 -3.19 11.14
CA LYS A 104 16.09 -3.15 10.06
C LYS A 104 15.63 -2.21 8.95
N LEU A 105 14.36 -2.27 8.59
CA LEU A 105 13.79 -1.40 7.54
C LEU A 105 13.78 0.05 8.01
N LEU A 106 13.39 0.30 9.25
CA LEU A 106 13.39 1.64 9.81
C LEU A 106 14.82 2.22 9.89
N ALA A 107 15.80 1.37 10.22
CA ALA A 107 17.19 1.80 10.24
C ALA A 107 17.65 2.24 8.84
N LYS A 108 17.24 1.50 7.81
CA LYS A 108 17.53 1.88 6.42
C LYS A 108 16.91 3.21 6.07
N LEU A 109 15.62 3.39 6.41
CA LEU A 109 14.90 4.63 6.09
C LEU A 109 15.38 5.82 6.91
N SER A 110 16.03 5.59 8.05
CA SER A 110 16.61 6.68 8.83
C SER A 110 17.75 7.38 8.10
N MET A 111 18.26 6.75 7.04
CA MET A 111 19.31 7.30 6.20
C MET A 111 18.78 7.82 4.86
N ASP A 112 17.48 7.92 4.71
CA ASP A 112 16.86 8.38 3.46
C ASP A 112 17.24 9.82 3.17
N LYS A 113 17.36 10.15 1.89
CA LYS A 113 17.68 11.51 1.46
C LYS A 113 16.56 12.51 1.74
N ASP A 114 15.32 12.03 1.87
CA ASP A 114 14.17 12.89 2.15
C ASP A 114 14.03 13.10 3.66
N ASP A 115 14.03 14.37 4.09
CA ASP A 115 13.97 14.70 5.51
C ASP A 115 12.66 14.26 6.16
N ILE A 116 11.55 14.23 5.41
CA ILE A 116 10.28 13.79 5.96
C ILE A 116 10.27 12.28 6.18
N VAL A 117 10.92 11.50 5.30
CA VAL A 117 11.08 10.07 5.54
C VAL A 117 11.81 9.85 6.87
N ARG A 118 12.92 10.55 7.06
CA ARG A 118 13.70 10.43 8.31
C ARG A 118 12.87 10.85 9.54
N GLU A 119 12.08 11.92 9.40
CA GLU A 119 11.21 12.39 10.47
C GLU A 119 10.14 11.36 10.81
N ASN A 120 9.53 10.74 9.79
CA ASN A 120 8.53 9.70 9.99
C ASN A 120 9.11 8.47 10.69
N VAL A 121 10.37 8.13 10.38
CA VAL A 121 11.06 7.04 11.11
C VAL A 121 11.15 7.39 12.59
N ALA A 122 11.55 8.62 12.89
CA ALA A 122 11.73 9.05 14.29
C ALA A 122 10.39 8.99 15.05
N GLU A 123 9.29 9.23 14.36
CA GLU A 123 7.97 9.23 14.97
C GLU A 123 7.30 7.86 15.03
N ASN A 124 7.87 6.86 14.34
CA ASN A 124 7.32 5.50 14.34
C ASN A 124 7.48 4.91 15.73
N PRO A 125 6.40 4.33 16.32
CA PRO A 125 6.48 3.77 17.69
C PRO A 125 7.59 2.76 17.89
N LYS A 126 7.92 1.99 16.86
CA LYS A 126 8.99 0.99 16.95
C LYS A 126 10.38 1.60 17.03
N THR A 127 10.56 2.82 16.51
CA THR A 127 11.84 3.49 16.52
C THR A 127 12.30 3.84 17.93
N GLY A 128 11.35 4.02 18.85
CA GLY A 128 11.67 4.31 20.23
C GLY A 128 12.65 3.30 20.83
N SER A 129 12.56 2.03 20.43
CA SER A 129 13.46 0.99 20.93
C SER A 129 14.86 1.10 20.31
N LEU A 130 14.97 1.74 19.13
CA LEU A 130 16.25 1.95 18.47
C LEU A 130 17.00 3.14 19.04
N THR A 131 16.29 4.16 19.45
CA THR A 131 16.90 5.41 19.91
C THR A 131 17.30 5.38 21.38
N LEU A 132 16.79 4.44 22.15
CA LEU A 132 17.10 4.31 23.57
C LEU A 132 18.45 3.62 23.82
N GLU A 133 19.06 3.12 22.79
CA GLU A 133 20.37 2.50 22.86
C GLU A 133 21.47 3.47 22.49
#